data_20e931ba19c0e9314025760c80029ea6
#
_entry.id   20e931ba19c0e9314025760c80029ea6
#
_cell.length_a   1.000
_cell.length_b   1.000
_cell.length_c   1.000
_cell.angle_alpha   90.00
_cell.angle_beta   90.00
_cell.angle_gamma   90.00
#
_symmetry.space_group_name_H-M   'P 1'
#
loop_
_entity.id
_entity.type
_entity.pdbx_description
1 polymer ?
#
loop_
_entity_poly.entity_id
_entity_poly.type
_entity_poly.pdbx_seq_one_letter_code
_entity_poly.pdbx_strand_id
1 'polypeptide(L)'
;NTHVVGIHGNFDDAQTGVKKMFADKELEKELAAKGYQFSSANSINIGRLVPQIVYYVYAYATLLKEGKIADGEAINVVVPTGNFGNILAAFYAKNMGLPIAKLICASNDNKVLFDFFATGEYNKNRDFILTTSPSMDFK
;
A
#
# COMPACT_ATOMS: atom_id res chain seq x y z
N ASN A 1 24.49 -3.45 8.97
CA ASN A 1 24.51 -4.88 8.61
C ASN A 1 23.11 -5.31 8.20
N THR A 2 22.97 -5.66 6.93
CA THR A 2 21.69 -6.11 6.36
C THR A 2 21.88 -7.50 5.76
N HIS A 3 20.98 -8.42 6.08
CA HIS A 3 20.98 -9.76 5.51
C HIS A 3 19.75 -9.87 4.59
N VAL A 4 19.98 -10.36 3.37
CA VAL A 4 18.95 -10.57 2.37
C VAL A 4 18.90 -12.05 2.03
N VAL A 5 17.70 -12.62 2.04
CA VAL A 5 17.46 -14.03 1.72
C VAL A 5 16.57 -14.11 0.49
N GLY A 6 17.06 -14.74 -0.58
CA GLY A 6 16.27 -15.11 -1.73
C GLY A 6 15.54 -16.43 -1.50
N ILE A 7 14.29 -16.52 -1.91
CA ILE A 7 13.51 -17.76 -1.86
C ILE A 7 13.24 -18.27 -3.28
N HIS A 8 13.03 -19.58 -3.42
CA HIS A 8 12.47 -20.18 -4.63
C HIS A 8 10.94 -20.05 -4.58
N GLY A 9 10.40 -18.98 -5.16
CA GLY A 9 8.98 -18.67 -5.12
C GLY A 9 8.69 -17.27 -5.63
N ASN A 10 7.45 -16.87 -5.53
CA ASN A 10 7.01 -15.53 -5.89
C ASN A 10 6.81 -14.63 -4.65
N PHE A 11 6.30 -13.42 -4.87
CA PHE A 11 6.05 -12.45 -3.80
C PHE A 11 5.04 -12.96 -2.77
N ASP A 12 4.00 -13.68 -3.20
CA ASP A 12 2.95 -14.20 -2.31
C ASP A 12 3.50 -15.31 -1.40
N ASP A 13 4.42 -16.14 -1.91
CA ASP A 13 5.10 -17.16 -1.13
C ASP A 13 5.93 -16.51 -0.02
N ALA A 14 6.71 -15.48 -0.37
CA ALA A 14 7.49 -14.71 0.60
C ALA A 14 6.58 -14.04 1.65
N GLN A 15 5.52 -13.38 1.22
CA GLN A 15 4.59 -12.70 2.11
C GLN A 15 3.87 -13.68 3.05
N THR A 16 3.47 -14.84 2.54
CA THR A 16 2.85 -15.91 3.33
C THR A 16 3.82 -16.43 4.38
N GLY A 17 5.08 -16.65 4.02
CA GLY A 17 6.14 -17.06 4.96
C GLY A 17 6.31 -16.03 6.08
N VAL A 18 6.42 -14.76 5.73
CA VAL A 18 6.53 -13.66 6.71
C VAL A 18 5.33 -13.62 7.64
N LYS A 19 4.11 -13.72 7.13
CA LYS A 19 2.88 -13.73 7.96
C LYS A 19 2.87 -14.90 8.95
N LYS A 20 3.34 -16.10 8.55
CA LYS A 20 3.47 -17.26 9.43
C LYS A 20 4.48 -17.00 10.56
N MET A 21 5.63 -16.41 10.25
CA MET A 21 6.63 -16.03 11.25
C MET A 21 6.08 -15.03 12.26
N PHE A 22 5.36 -13.99 11.80
CA PHE A 22 4.73 -13.01 12.70
C PHE A 22 3.64 -13.61 13.59
N ALA A 23 2.97 -14.68 13.14
CA ALA A 23 1.96 -15.38 13.93
C ALA A 23 2.55 -16.37 14.96
N ASP A 24 3.82 -16.73 14.82
CA ASP A 24 4.51 -17.69 15.69
C ASP A 24 4.96 -17.02 16.99
N LYS A 25 4.19 -17.26 18.06
CA LYS A 25 4.43 -16.65 19.37
C LYS A 25 5.62 -17.25 20.12
N GLU A 26 6.03 -18.47 19.79
CA GLU A 26 7.21 -19.10 20.38
C GLU A 26 8.47 -18.52 19.77
N LEU A 27 8.52 -18.40 18.45
CA LEU A 27 9.60 -17.74 17.74
C LEU A 27 9.74 -16.27 18.18
N GLU A 28 8.63 -15.55 18.37
CA GLU A 28 8.64 -14.18 18.88
C GLU A 28 9.32 -14.08 20.25
N LYS A 29 9.01 -14.99 21.18
CA LYS A 29 9.62 -15.04 22.50
C LYS A 29 11.11 -15.39 22.45
N GLU A 30 11.46 -16.36 21.61
CA GLU A 30 12.87 -16.77 21.44
C GLU A 30 13.72 -15.61 20.91
N LEU A 31 13.21 -14.88 19.92
CA LEU A 31 13.87 -13.69 19.38
C LEU A 31 13.99 -12.57 20.42
N ALA A 32 12.92 -12.32 21.17
CA ALA A 32 12.92 -11.31 22.24
C ALA A 32 13.96 -11.62 23.31
N ALA A 33 14.11 -12.89 23.69
CA ALA A 33 15.14 -13.33 24.66
C ALA A 33 16.57 -13.08 24.16
N LYS A 34 16.76 -13.00 22.83
CA LYS A 34 18.04 -12.68 22.17
C LYS A 34 18.20 -11.20 21.84
N GLY A 35 17.24 -10.34 22.23
CA GLY A 35 17.26 -8.90 21.96
C GLY A 35 16.79 -8.52 20.56
N TYR A 36 16.09 -9.39 19.83
CA TYR A 36 15.52 -9.13 18.51
C TYR A 36 14.01 -9.00 18.57
N GLN A 37 13.45 -8.28 17.63
CA GLN A 37 12.00 -8.18 17.43
C GLN A 37 11.65 -8.20 15.95
N PHE A 38 10.48 -8.72 15.64
CA PHE A 38 9.92 -8.60 14.29
C PHE A 38 9.58 -7.15 13.98
N SER A 39 9.82 -6.77 12.74
CA SER A 39 9.37 -5.50 12.18
C SER A 39 8.95 -5.70 10.73
N SER A 40 8.10 -4.82 10.23
CA SER A 40 7.62 -4.85 8.85
C SER A 40 8.03 -3.56 8.15
N ALA A 41 8.56 -3.69 6.93
CA ALA A 41 8.94 -2.57 6.08
C ALA A 41 7.88 -2.26 5.01
N ASN A 42 6.70 -2.86 5.07
CA ASN A 42 5.58 -2.66 4.14
C ASN A 42 4.47 -1.78 4.74
N SER A 43 3.37 -1.59 4.00
CA SER A 43 2.24 -0.72 4.36
C SER A 43 1.43 -1.18 5.58
N ILE A 44 1.68 -2.38 6.13
CA ILE A 44 1.10 -2.84 7.39
C ILE A 44 1.66 -2.02 8.56
N ASN A 45 2.91 -1.56 8.42
CA ASN A 45 3.55 -0.73 9.43
C ASN A 45 3.14 0.73 9.25
N ILE A 46 2.48 1.30 10.25
CA ILE A 46 2.05 2.71 10.26
C ILE A 46 3.24 3.67 10.04
N GLY A 47 4.44 3.32 10.49
CA GLY A 47 5.66 4.07 10.25
C GLY A 47 6.08 4.13 8.78
N ARG A 48 5.53 3.25 7.93
CA ARG A 48 5.72 3.28 6.47
C ARG A 48 4.56 3.98 5.75
N LEU A 49 3.41 4.08 6.39
CA LEU A 49 2.21 4.70 5.85
C LEU A 49 2.22 6.23 6.07
N VAL A 50 2.44 6.66 7.31
CA VAL A 50 2.38 8.07 7.70
C VAL A 50 3.30 8.97 6.87
N PRO A 51 4.57 8.62 6.58
CA PRO A 51 5.42 9.47 5.75
C PRO A 51 4.90 9.67 4.33
N GLN A 52 4.05 8.79 3.81
CA GLN A 52 3.48 8.92 2.47
C GLN A 52 2.42 10.03 2.39
N ILE A 53 1.86 10.47 3.51
CA ILE A 53 0.95 11.64 3.57
C ILE A 53 1.66 12.89 3.04
N VAL A 54 2.95 13.01 3.33
CA VAL A 54 3.78 14.15 2.90
C VAL A 54 3.79 14.31 1.38
N TYR A 55 3.71 13.24 0.61
CA TYR A 55 3.70 13.30 -0.86
C TYR A 55 2.53 14.14 -1.37
N TYR A 56 1.37 13.98 -0.79
CA TYR A 56 0.15 14.67 -1.20
C TYR A 56 0.16 16.14 -0.77
N VAL A 57 0.61 16.40 0.45
CA VAL A 57 0.77 17.78 0.94
C VAL A 57 1.79 18.52 0.10
N TYR A 58 2.93 17.88 -0.18
CA TYR A 58 3.99 18.47 -1.01
C TYR A 58 3.52 18.74 -2.45
N ALA A 59 2.83 17.76 -3.06
CA ALA A 59 2.29 17.92 -4.41
C ALA A 59 1.29 19.07 -4.49
N TYR A 60 0.36 19.15 -3.54
CA TYR A 60 -0.61 20.25 -3.47
C TYR A 60 0.07 21.62 -3.29
N ALA A 61 1.01 21.71 -2.36
CA ALA A 61 1.77 22.94 -2.12
C ALA A 61 2.59 23.36 -3.35
N THR A 62 3.11 22.41 -4.10
CA THR A 62 3.84 22.66 -5.34
C THR A 62 2.92 23.24 -6.42
N LEU A 63 1.73 22.66 -6.59
CA LEU A 63 0.74 23.17 -7.55
C LEU A 63 0.30 24.62 -7.21
N LEU A 64 0.11 24.92 -5.93
CA LEU A 64 -0.16 26.28 -5.46
C LEU A 64 1.00 27.22 -5.78
N LYS A 65 2.22 26.83 -5.43
CA LYS A 65 3.42 27.64 -5.68
C LYS A 65 3.64 27.96 -7.15
N GLU A 66 3.30 27.01 -8.03
CA GLU A 66 3.41 27.15 -9.48
C GLU A 66 2.21 27.89 -10.12
N GLY A 67 1.23 28.29 -9.32
CA GLY A 67 0.01 28.95 -9.81
C GLY A 67 -0.86 28.08 -10.69
N LYS A 68 -0.77 26.75 -10.55
CA LYS A 68 -1.56 25.77 -11.31
C LYS A 68 -2.96 25.60 -10.76
N ILE A 69 -3.16 25.89 -9.50
CA ILE A 69 -4.43 25.85 -8.78
C ILE A 69 -4.54 27.09 -7.89
N ALA A 70 -5.77 27.49 -7.56
CA ALA A 70 -6.04 28.52 -6.57
C ALA A 70 -5.98 27.95 -5.14
N ASP A 71 -5.81 28.83 -4.15
CA ASP A 71 -5.84 28.41 -2.74
C ASP A 71 -7.22 27.83 -2.38
N GLY A 72 -7.21 26.65 -1.76
CA GLY A 72 -8.41 25.89 -1.44
C GLY A 72 -9.08 25.17 -2.63
N GLU A 73 -8.56 25.30 -3.84
CA GLU A 73 -9.06 24.57 -4.99
C GLU A 73 -8.86 23.06 -4.82
N ALA A 74 -9.94 22.29 -4.98
CA ALA A 74 -9.91 20.85 -4.78
C ALA A 74 -9.32 20.12 -5.98
N ILE A 75 -8.38 19.21 -5.74
CA ILE A 75 -7.75 18.37 -6.76
C ILE A 75 -8.29 16.94 -6.74
N ASN A 76 -8.21 16.25 -7.88
CA ASN A 76 -8.39 14.81 -7.95
C ASN A 76 -7.04 14.11 -7.88
N VAL A 77 -6.96 13.04 -7.10
CA VAL A 77 -5.74 12.26 -6.93
C VAL A 77 -5.95 10.87 -7.54
N VAL A 78 -5.13 10.52 -8.52
CA VAL A 78 -5.13 9.19 -9.16
C VAL A 78 -3.96 8.39 -8.59
N VAL A 79 -4.25 7.23 -8.02
CA VAL A 79 -3.25 6.36 -7.41
C VAL A 79 -3.39 4.95 -7.99
N PRO A 80 -2.32 4.35 -8.51
CA PRO A 80 -2.31 2.92 -8.84
C PRO A 80 -2.68 2.09 -7.61
N THR A 81 -3.46 1.03 -7.82
CA THR A 81 -4.00 0.17 -6.74
C THR A 81 -2.95 -0.19 -5.70
N GLY A 82 -1.83 -0.77 -6.13
CA GLY A 82 -0.77 -1.22 -5.22
C GLY A 82 -1.34 -2.02 -4.05
N ASN A 83 -0.65 -2.02 -2.93
CA ASN A 83 -1.12 -2.60 -1.66
C ASN A 83 -2.11 -1.68 -0.90
N PHE A 84 -2.71 -0.73 -1.57
CA PHE A 84 -3.65 0.25 -1.02
C PHE A 84 -3.06 1.23 0.02
N GLY A 85 -1.78 1.09 0.39
CA GLY A 85 -1.13 1.96 1.37
C GLY A 85 -1.02 3.40 0.89
N ASN A 86 -0.64 3.62 -0.35
CA ASN A 86 -0.44 4.96 -0.89
C ASN A 86 -1.77 5.74 -1.00
N ILE A 87 -2.85 5.11 -1.51
CA ILE A 87 -4.16 5.77 -1.57
C ILE A 87 -4.76 5.99 -0.17
N LEU A 88 -4.47 5.11 0.80
CA LEU A 88 -4.84 5.31 2.20
C LEU A 88 -4.14 6.54 2.79
N ALA A 89 -2.87 6.76 2.46
CA ALA A 89 -2.17 7.98 2.85
C ALA A 89 -2.82 9.25 2.25
N ALA A 90 -3.29 9.18 1.00
CA ALA A 90 -4.07 10.27 0.37
C ALA A 90 -5.40 10.49 1.11
N PHE A 91 -6.06 9.43 1.53
CA PHE A 91 -7.28 9.51 2.34
C PHE A 91 -7.03 10.20 3.68
N TYR A 92 -5.92 9.89 4.36
CA TYR A 92 -5.53 10.61 5.57
C TYR A 92 -5.23 12.08 5.30
N ALA A 93 -4.49 12.40 4.23
CA ALA A 93 -4.24 13.79 3.83
C ALA A 93 -5.55 14.56 3.64
N LYS A 94 -6.52 13.96 2.95
CA LYS A 94 -7.87 14.54 2.78
C LYS A 94 -8.56 14.79 4.12
N ASN A 95 -8.54 13.82 5.04
CA ASN A 95 -9.16 13.98 6.36
C ASN A 95 -8.42 14.98 7.26
N MET A 96 -7.14 15.23 6.99
CA MET A 96 -6.36 16.28 7.64
C MET A 96 -6.65 17.69 7.08
N GLY A 97 -7.51 17.79 6.07
CA GLY A 97 -7.95 19.06 5.50
C GLY A 97 -7.35 19.41 4.15
N LEU A 98 -6.52 18.52 3.54
CA LEU A 98 -6.03 18.77 2.19
C LEU A 98 -7.20 18.75 1.20
N PRO A 99 -7.36 19.76 0.32
CA PRO A 99 -8.48 19.86 -0.60
C PRO A 99 -8.40 18.80 -1.71
N ILE A 100 -8.87 17.59 -1.40
CA ILE A 100 -8.97 16.47 -2.35
C ILE A 100 -10.44 16.18 -2.61
N ALA A 101 -10.89 16.36 -3.84
CA ALA A 101 -12.26 16.06 -4.25
C ALA A 101 -12.47 14.54 -4.37
N LYS A 102 -11.69 13.89 -5.21
CA LYS A 102 -11.80 12.44 -5.47
C LYS A 102 -10.46 11.74 -5.31
N LEU A 103 -10.53 10.52 -4.75
CA LEU A 103 -9.46 9.53 -4.81
C LEU A 103 -9.84 8.51 -5.88
N ILE A 104 -9.01 8.38 -6.90
CA ILE A 104 -9.26 7.51 -8.05
C ILE A 104 -8.23 6.38 -7.99
N CYS A 105 -8.70 5.17 -7.75
CA CYS A 105 -7.87 3.98 -7.73
C CYS A 105 -7.76 3.43 -9.16
N ALA A 106 -6.57 3.56 -9.76
CA ALA A 106 -6.30 3.00 -11.08
C ALA A 106 -5.90 1.52 -10.95
N SER A 107 -6.53 0.65 -11.73
CA SER A 107 -6.29 -0.78 -11.74
C SER A 107 -5.81 -1.24 -13.12
N ASN A 108 -4.98 -2.29 -13.15
CA ASN A 108 -4.67 -3.05 -14.35
C ASN A 108 -5.70 -4.18 -14.53
N ASP A 109 -5.39 -5.17 -15.37
CA ASP A 109 -6.29 -6.30 -15.65
C ASP A 109 -6.57 -7.18 -14.41
N ASN A 110 -5.69 -7.17 -13.40
CA ASN A 110 -5.92 -7.77 -12.09
C ASN A 110 -6.82 -6.85 -11.23
N LYS A 111 -8.07 -6.65 -11.69
CA LYS A 111 -9.01 -5.64 -11.22
C LYS A 111 -9.96 -6.14 -10.11
N VAL A 112 -9.50 -6.98 -9.21
CA VAL A 112 -10.33 -7.55 -8.15
C VAL A 112 -11.06 -6.50 -7.31
N LEU A 113 -10.38 -5.39 -6.99
CA LEU A 113 -10.98 -4.30 -6.21
C LEU A 113 -11.99 -3.49 -7.03
N PHE A 114 -11.71 -3.27 -8.33
CA PHE A 114 -12.68 -2.63 -9.21
C PHE A 114 -13.99 -3.42 -9.26
N ASP A 115 -13.90 -4.74 -9.46
CA ASP A 115 -15.08 -5.61 -9.51
C ASP A 115 -15.76 -5.66 -8.14
N PHE A 116 -15.01 -5.71 -7.04
CA PHE A 116 -15.56 -5.61 -5.69
C PHE A 116 -16.37 -4.33 -5.46
N PHE A 117 -15.83 -3.18 -5.85
CA PHE A 117 -16.55 -1.92 -5.73
C PHE A 117 -17.81 -1.84 -6.62
N ALA A 118 -17.78 -2.52 -7.75
CA ALA A 118 -18.94 -2.55 -8.66
C ALA A 118 -20.04 -3.52 -8.20
N THR A 119 -19.66 -4.65 -7.59
CA THR A 119 -20.61 -5.75 -7.27
C THR A 119 -20.87 -5.95 -5.78
N GLY A 120 -19.95 -5.49 -4.92
CA GLY A 120 -19.96 -5.81 -3.49
C GLY A 120 -19.41 -7.19 -3.15
N GLU A 121 -19.02 -8.00 -4.14
CA GLU A 121 -18.52 -9.35 -3.95
C GLU A 121 -17.01 -9.41 -4.15
N TYR A 122 -16.30 -9.92 -3.14
CA TYR A 122 -14.87 -10.17 -3.22
C TYR A 122 -14.60 -11.60 -3.71
N ASN A 123 -14.41 -11.77 -5.03
CA ASN A 123 -14.15 -13.06 -5.64
C ASN A 123 -12.64 -13.36 -5.67
N LYS A 124 -12.24 -14.43 -4.96
CA LYS A 124 -10.85 -14.93 -4.93
C LYS A 124 -10.54 -15.94 -6.03
N ASN A 125 -11.57 -16.53 -6.66
CA ASN A 125 -11.42 -17.53 -7.72
C ASN A 125 -11.28 -16.80 -9.06
N ARG A 126 -10.04 -16.42 -9.38
CA ARG A 126 -9.70 -15.69 -10.60
C ARG A 126 -8.53 -16.35 -11.30
N ASP A 127 -8.47 -16.18 -12.60
CA ASP A 127 -7.29 -16.54 -13.37
C ASP A 127 -6.13 -15.62 -13.01
N PHE A 128 -4.96 -16.20 -12.87
CA PHE A 128 -3.75 -15.43 -12.65
C PHE A 128 -3.32 -14.77 -13.96
N ILE A 129 -3.27 -13.44 -13.97
CA ILE A 129 -2.83 -12.65 -15.13
C ILE A 129 -1.48 -12.05 -14.78
N LEU A 130 -0.44 -12.47 -15.51
CA LEU A 130 0.90 -11.91 -15.38
C LEU A 130 0.95 -10.52 -16.02
N THR A 131 1.38 -9.53 -15.26
CA THR A 131 1.50 -8.15 -15.71
C THR A 131 2.92 -7.59 -15.51
N THR A 132 3.14 -6.34 -15.93
CA THR A 132 4.39 -5.62 -15.63
C THR A 132 4.51 -5.18 -14.17
N SER A 133 3.52 -5.48 -13.34
CA SER A 133 3.46 -5.16 -11.90
C SER A 133 3.39 -6.44 -11.06
N PRO A 134 4.45 -7.26 -11.02
CA PRO A 134 4.40 -8.62 -10.46
C PRO A 134 4.06 -8.67 -8.96
N SER A 135 4.30 -7.61 -8.21
CA SER A 135 3.89 -7.51 -6.80
C SER A 135 2.38 -7.28 -6.63
N MET A 136 1.65 -7.07 -7.73
CA MET A 136 0.21 -6.85 -7.78
C MET A 136 -0.53 -7.95 -8.55
N ASP A 137 0.19 -8.96 -9.01
CA ASP A 137 -0.37 -10.14 -9.68
C ASP A 137 -0.84 -11.12 -8.60
N PHE A 138 -2.08 -10.98 -8.16
CA PHE A 138 -2.71 -11.82 -7.13
C PHE A 138 -3.52 -12.96 -7.74
N LYS A 139 -3.51 -14.10 -7.04
CA LYS A 139 -4.52 -15.14 -7.20
C LYS A 139 -5.73 -14.87 -6.31
#